data_892442eaecb82fcb805b491757b24577
#
_entry.id   892442eaecb82fcb805b491757b24577
#
_cell.length_a   1.000
_cell.length_b   1.000
_cell.length_c   1.000
_cell.angle_alpha   90.00
_cell.angle_beta   90.00
_cell.angle_gamma   90.00
#
_symmetry.space_group_name_H-M   'P 1'
#
loop_
_entity.id
_entity.type
_entity.pdbx_description
1 polymer ?
#
loop_
_entity_poly.entity_id
_entity_poly.type
_entity_poly.pdbx_seq_one_letter_code
_entity_poly.pdbx_strand_id
1 'polypeptide(L)'
;FAQLKRINLPGVARTNLIYFAYWTAFSSVEFTITFYAMERHGFKPIDIAWMFVFIGVTLTLFQGGVARQLIKRMGEKHTSLVGVFCTLPGFIIIGNAYNIEMLYGGLFLMAAGSGMAMPSLNSLVSRYTPADRQGLSLGVFRSLGSLSRSIGPIIGGLLYWKFGSTIPYWVGATFLVVPFLMALGLPPTSEEELPS
;
A
#
# COMPACT_ATOMS: atom_id res chain seq x y z
N PHE A 1 0.25 -26.51 1.00
CA PHE A 1 0.56 -26.29 2.43
C PHE A 1 2.01 -26.69 2.78
N ALA A 2 2.56 -27.80 2.24
CA ALA A 2 3.96 -28.21 2.51
C ALA A 2 5.00 -27.20 1.96
N GLN A 3 4.71 -26.52 0.85
CA GLN A 3 5.59 -25.49 0.28
C GLN A 3 5.59 -24.19 1.10
N LEU A 4 4.48 -23.83 1.75
CA LEU A 4 4.40 -22.68 2.65
C LEU A 4 5.28 -22.85 3.89
N LYS A 5 5.43 -24.07 4.42
CA LYS A 5 6.39 -24.35 5.50
C LYS A 5 7.86 -24.14 5.11
N ARG A 6 8.21 -24.28 3.83
CA ARG A 6 9.58 -24.05 3.32
C ARG A 6 9.95 -22.56 3.18
N ILE A 7 8.94 -21.65 3.23
CA ILE A 7 9.13 -20.18 3.10
C ILE A 7 8.99 -19.50 4.47
N ASN A 8 8.92 -20.25 5.56
CA ASN A 8 8.76 -19.70 6.91
C ASN A 8 10.08 -19.07 7.43
N LEU A 9 10.65 -18.20 6.61
CA LEU A 9 11.71 -17.29 7.02
C LEU A 9 11.03 -16.09 7.71
N PRO A 10 11.41 -15.74 8.95
CA PRO A 10 10.69 -14.73 9.74
C PRO A 10 10.47 -13.39 9.02
N GLY A 11 11.46 -12.91 8.27
CA GLY A 11 11.35 -11.70 7.48
C GLY A 11 10.39 -11.81 6.29
N VAL A 12 10.43 -12.93 5.54
CA VAL A 12 9.58 -13.17 4.36
C VAL A 12 8.11 -13.27 4.74
N ALA A 13 7.80 -14.10 5.75
CA ALA A 13 6.43 -14.29 6.21
C ALA A 13 5.81 -12.97 6.69
N ARG A 14 6.57 -12.20 7.47
CA ARG A 14 6.14 -10.91 8.00
C ARG A 14 5.93 -9.89 6.89
N THR A 15 6.85 -9.77 5.93
CA THR A 15 6.72 -8.87 4.78
C THR A 15 5.52 -9.24 3.91
N ASN A 16 5.27 -10.52 3.68
CA ASN A 16 4.10 -11.02 2.97
C ASN A 16 2.78 -10.62 3.68
N LEU A 17 2.74 -10.69 5.01
CA LEU A 17 1.57 -10.30 5.77
C LEU A 17 1.33 -8.79 5.75
N ILE A 18 2.40 -7.99 5.86
CA ILE A 18 2.36 -6.52 5.70
C ILE A 18 1.80 -6.16 4.32
N TYR A 19 2.32 -6.80 3.29
CA TYR A 19 1.89 -6.57 1.91
C TYR A 19 0.42 -6.92 1.69
N PHE A 20 -0.01 -8.08 2.19
CA PHE A 20 -1.39 -8.53 2.11
C PHE A 20 -2.35 -7.55 2.81
N ALA A 21 -2.03 -7.17 4.05
CA ALA A 21 -2.83 -6.24 4.82
C ALA A 21 -2.89 -4.85 4.15
N TYR A 22 -1.74 -4.32 3.74
CA TYR A 22 -1.66 -3.04 3.06
C TYR A 22 -2.51 -3.02 1.78
N TRP A 23 -2.34 -4.04 0.89
CA TRP A 23 -3.09 -4.11 -0.36
C TRP A 23 -4.58 -4.33 -0.16
N THR A 24 -4.99 -5.02 0.90
CA THR A 24 -6.41 -5.19 1.22
C THR A 24 -7.04 -3.84 1.58
N ALA A 25 -6.39 -3.03 2.43
CA ALA A 25 -6.85 -1.68 2.73
C ALA A 25 -6.84 -0.77 1.50
N PHE A 26 -5.73 -0.78 0.75
CA PHE A 26 -5.56 0.07 -0.42
C PHE A 26 -6.59 -0.23 -1.51
N SER A 27 -6.78 -1.49 -1.88
CA SER A 27 -7.74 -1.87 -2.92
C SER A 27 -9.20 -1.68 -2.52
N SER A 28 -9.50 -1.73 -1.22
CA SER A 28 -10.82 -1.35 -0.67
C SER A 28 -11.14 0.13 -0.96
N VAL A 29 -10.18 1.00 -0.67
CA VAL A 29 -10.29 2.45 -0.90
C VAL A 29 -10.25 2.76 -2.40
N GLU A 30 -9.33 2.16 -3.15
CA GLU A 30 -9.21 2.33 -4.61
C GLU A 30 -10.52 1.99 -5.35
N PHE A 31 -11.21 0.94 -4.93
CA PHE A 31 -12.49 0.56 -5.50
C PHE A 31 -13.59 1.60 -5.22
N THR A 32 -13.65 2.11 -4.00
CA THR A 32 -14.72 3.01 -3.56
C THR A 32 -14.50 4.46 -3.98
N ILE A 33 -13.27 4.86 -4.35
CA ILE A 33 -12.94 6.27 -4.65
C ILE A 33 -13.73 6.85 -5.81
N THR A 34 -14.04 6.05 -6.82
CA THR A 34 -14.84 6.47 -7.97
C THR A 34 -16.25 6.86 -7.52
N PHE A 35 -16.89 6.01 -6.73
CA PHE A 35 -18.24 6.25 -6.22
C PHE A 35 -18.25 7.45 -5.27
N TYR A 36 -17.25 7.56 -4.40
CA TYR A 36 -17.06 8.66 -3.47
C TYR A 36 -16.93 10.00 -4.19
N ALA A 37 -16.07 10.07 -5.22
CA ALA A 37 -15.86 11.29 -6.00
C ALA A 37 -17.12 11.71 -6.77
N MET A 38 -17.87 10.76 -7.30
CA MET A 38 -19.15 11.04 -7.96
C MET A 38 -20.20 11.53 -6.97
N GLU A 39 -20.35 10.85 -5.83
CA GLU A 39 -21.40 11.14 -4.84
C GLU A 39 -21.12 12.44 -4.08
N ARG A 40 -19.88 12.67 -3.64
CA ARG A 40 -19.52 13.78 -2.75
C ARG A 40 -19.10 15.04 -3.48
N HIS A 41 -18.49 14.90 -4.65
CA HIS A 41 -17.91 16.02 -5.40
C HIS A 41 -18.56 16.24 -6.77
N GLY A 42 -19.55 15.42 -7.14
CA GLY A 42 -20.26 15.55 -8.41
C GLY A 42 -19.38 15.27 -9.65
N PHE A 43 -18.33 14.45 -9.51
CA PHE A 43 -17.41 14.14 -10.61
C PHE A 43 -18.12 13.43 -11.75
N LYS A 44 -17.86 13.89 -12.97
CA LYS A 44 -18.26 13.23 -14.20
C LYS A 44 -17.23 12.20 -14.63
N PRO A 45 -17.54 11.30 -15.57
CA PRO A 45 -16.59 10.30 -16.06
C PRO A 45 -15.23 10.87 -16.48
N ILE A 46 -15.22 12.07 -17.09
CA ILE A 46 -13.98 12.73 -17.48
C ILE A 46 -13.14 13.20 -16.29
N ASP A 47 -13.77 13.67 -15.22
CA ASP A 47 -13.09 14.10 -14.00
C ASP A 47 -12.47 12.90 -13.29
N ILE A 48 -13.18 11.75 -13.28
CA ILE A 48 -12.66 10.47 -12.79
C ILE A 48 -11.42 10.04 -13.59
N ALA A 49 -11.46 10.16 -14.90
CA ALA A 49 -10.29 9.85 -15.74
C ALA A 49 -9.07 10.70 -15.37
N TRP A 50 -9.25 12.02 -15.20
CA TRP A 50 -8.18 12.92 -14.77
C TRP A 50 -7.68 12.61 -13.36
N MET A 51 -8.57 12.24 -12.45
CA MET A 51 -8.22 11.80 -11.11
C MET A 51 -7.30 10.57 -11.14
N PHE A 52 -7.61 9.56 -11.96
CA PHE A 52 -6.75 8.38 -12.11
C PHE A 52 -5.43 8.69 -12.82
N VAL A 53 -5.41 9.61 -13.79
CA VAL A 53 -4.16 10.13 -14.38
C VAL A 53 -3.29 10.78 -13.32
N PHE A 54 -3.85 11.61 -12.45
CA PHE A 54 -3.13 12.25 -11.35
C PHE A 54 -2.52 11.21 -10.39
N ILE A 55 -3.32 10.22 -9.97
CA ILE A 55 -2.86 9.10 -9.11
C ILE A 55 -1.72 8.36 -9.80
N GLY A 56 -1.88 7.99 -11.07
CA GLY A 56 -0.89 7.23 -11.84
C GLY A 56 0.42 7.98 -12.03
N VAL A 57 0.37 9.28 -12.37
CA VAL A 57 1.57 10.13 -12.48
C VAL A 57 2.28 10.25 -11.14
N THR A 58 1.54 10.55 -10.07
CA THR A 58 2.11 10.64 -8.72
C THR A 58 2.78 9.33 -8.32
N LEU A 59 2.10 8.22 -8.49
CA LEU A 59 2.60 6.89 -8.17
C LEU A 59 3.89 6.58 -8.96
N THR A 60 3.92 6.89 -10.26
CA THR A 60 5.08 6.64 -11.12
C THR A 60 6.29 7.48 -10.71
N LEU A 61 6.09 8.76 -10.38
CA LEU A 61 7.16 9.66 -9.93
C LEU A 61 7.76 9.17 -8.59
N PHE A 62 6.91 8.78 -7.65
CA PHE A 62 7.38 8.28 -6.36
C PHE A 62 8.01 6.88 -6.46
N GLN A 63 7.45 5.98 -7.23
CA GLN A 63 7.99 4.63 -7.43
C GLN A 63 9.31 4.65 -8.22
N GLY A 64 9.39 5.42 -9.30
CA GLY A 64 10.57 5.48 -10.19
C GLY A 64 11.70 6.34 -9.65
N GLY A 65 11.38 7.44 -8.97
CA GLY A 65 12.34 8.45 -8.51
C GLY A 65 12.58 8.39 -7.01
N VAL A 66 11.59 8.82 -6.23
CA VAL A 66 11.73 9.04 -4.79
C VAL A 66 12.04 7.75 -4.02
N ALA A 67 11.32 6.66 -4.30
CA ALA A 67 11.53 5.39 -3.63
C ALA A 67 12.94 4.86 -3.80
N ARG A 68 13.50 4.93 -5.03
CA ARG A 68 14.88 4.51 -5.29
C ARG A 68 15.92 5.30 -4.51
N GLN A 69 15.71 6.63 -4.38
CA GLN A 69 16.61 7.50 -3.62
C GLN A 69 16.53 7.21 -2.12
N LEU A 70 15.31 7.03 -1.59
CA LEU A 70 15.09 6.71 -0.18
C LEU A 70 15.64 5.33 0.18
N ILE A 71 15.43 4.33 -0.66
CA ILE A 71 16.01 2.98 -0.46
C ILE A 71 17.52 3.05 -0.37
N LYS A 72 18.19 3.84 -1.23
CA LYS A 72 19.65 4.02 -1.19
C LYS A 72 20.13 4.76 0.06
N ARG A 73 19.31 5.65 0.64
CA ARG A 73 19.71 6.48 1.79
C ARG A 73 19.38 5.85 3.14
N MET A 74 18.23 5.23 3.27
CA MET A 74 17.71 4.75 4.55
C MET A 74 17.27 3.27 4.55
N GLY A 75 17.52 2.56 3.46
CA GLY A 75 17.15 1.15 3.30
C GLY A 75 15.66 0.92 2.98
N GLU A 76 15.36 -0.33 2.63
CA GLU A 76 14.01 -0.74 2.23
C GLU A 76 13.01 -0.71 3.38
N LYS A 77 13.44 -1.12 4.58
CA LYS A 77 12.60 -1.13 5.77
C LYS A 77 12.05 0.26 6.08
N HIS A 78 12.93 1.24 6.22
CA HIS A 78 12.52 2.61 6.55
C HIS A 78 11.72 3.25 5.42
N THR A 79 12.08 2.99 4.15
CA THR A 79 11.31 3.49 3.00
C THR A 79 9.89 2.90 2.98
N SER A 80 9.73 1.61 3.31
CA SER A 80 8.40 0.99 3.41
C SER A 80 7.58 1.59 4.54
N LEU A 81 8.20 1.86 5.69
CA LEU A 81 7.56 2.52 6.83
C LEU A 81 7.06 3.92 6.46
N VAL A 82 7.91 4.74 5.83
CA VAL A 82 7.52 6.08 5.35
C VAL A 82 6.36 5.98 4.36
N GLY A 83 6.40 5.00 3.44
CA GLY A 83 5.33 4.79 2.47
C GLY A 83 3.99 4.44 3.13
N VAL A 84 3.97 3.49 4.07
CA VAL A 84 2.75 3.11 4.80
C VAL A 84 2.27 4.30 5.66
N PHE A 85 3.18 5.01 6.33
CA PHE A 85 2.86 6.18 7.14
C PHE A 85 2.23 7.30 6.31
N CYS A 86 2.74 7.59 5.11
CA CYS A 86 2.16 8.61 4.22
C CYS A 86 0.77 8.21 3.69
N THR A 87 0.52 6.92 3.46
CA THR A 87 -0.79 6.44 2.98
C THR A 87 -1.89 6.64 4.02
N LEU A 88 -1.58 6.48 5.31
CA LEU A 88 -2.54 6.57 6.41
C LEU A 88 -3.23 7.95 6.47
N PRO A 89 -2.53 9.09 6.60
CA PRO A 89 -3.17 10.40 6.57
C PRO A 89 -3.85 10.67 5.21
N GLY A 90 -3.33 10.11 4.10
CA GLY A 90 -4.00 10.18 2.81
C GLY A 90 -5.43 9.66 2.87
N PHE A 91 -5.64 8.49 3.45
CA PHE A 91 -6.99 7.92 3.64
C PHE A 91 -7.87 8.79 4.53
N ILE A 92 -7.34 9.28 5.67
CA ILE A 92 -8.09 10.16 6.57
C ILE A 92 -8.52 11.45 5.86
N ILE A 93 -7.62 12.06 5.09
CA ILE A 93 -7.90 13.29 4.35
C ILE A 93 -8.98 13.04 3.28
N ILE A 94 -8.88 11.95 2.52
CA ILE A 94 -9.91 11.60 1.52
C ILE A 94 -11.28 11.41 2.20
N GLY A 95 -11.34 10.64 3.28
CA GLY A 95 -12.59 10.37 3.99
C GLY A 95 -13.27 11.62 4.59
N ASN A 96 -12.52 12.70 4.80
CA ASN A 96 -13.01 13.99 5.29
C ASN A 96 -13.03 15.10 4.22
N ALA A 97 -12.73 14.78 2.96
CA ALA A 97 -12.64 15.80 1.93
C ALA A 97 -13.98 16.50 1.70
N TYR A 98 -13.99 17.81 1.98
CA TYR A 98 -15.15 18.69 1.75
C TYR A 98 -15.02 19.52 0.47
N ASN A 99 -13.83 19.61 -0.09
CA ASN A 99 -13.54 20.26 -1.36
C ASN A 99 -12.60 19.41 -2.23
N ILE A 100 -12.45 19.81 -3.49
CA ILE A 100 -11.64 19.09 -4.49
C ILE A 100 -10.16 19.14 -4.13
N GLU A 101 -9.66 20.26 -3.62
CA GLU A 101 -8.25 20.44 -3.25
C GLU A 101 -7.86 19.47 -2.14
N MET A 102 -8.70 19.31 -1.13
CA MET A 102 -8.48 18.36 -0.05
C MET A 102 -8.51 16.93 -0.54
N LEU A 103 -9.44 16.60 -1.46
CA LEU A 103 -9.49 15.28 -2.10
C LEU A 103 -8.16 14.99 -2.82
N TYR A 104 -7.69 15.89 -3.69
CA TYR A 104 -6.43 15.70 -4.41
C TYR A 104 -5.21 15.67 -3.48
N GLY A 105 -5.21 16.44 -2.39
CA GLY A 105 -4.19 16.35 -1.33
C GLY A 105 -4.11 14.97 -0.69
N GLY A 106 -5.26 14.38 -0.37
CA GLY A 106 -5.35 13.02 0.15
C GLY A 106 -4.92 11.96 -0.87
N LEU A 107 -5.35 12.10 -2.13
CA LEU A 107 -4.94 11.24 -3.24
C LEU A 107 -3.43 11.30 -3.50
N PHE A 108 -2.83 12.49 -3.39
CA PHE A 108 -1.38 12.67 -3.50
C PHE A 108 -0.64 11.87 -2.44
N LEU A 109 -1.02 12.00 -1.16
CA LEU A 109 -0.39 11.28 -0.06
C LEU A 109 -0.58 9.76 -0.20
N MET A 110 -1.77 9.33 -0.57
CA MET A 110 -2.09 7.93 -0.83
C MET A 110 -1.20 7.33 -1.94
N ALA A 111 -1.11 8.01 -3.09
CA ALA A 111 -0.34 7.57 -4.24
C ALA A 111 1.18 7.63 -3.97
N ALA A 112 1.66 8.72 -3.34
CA ALA A 112 3.06 8.88 -2.94
C ALA A 112 3.48 7.78 -1.96
N GLY A 113 2.66 7.54 -0.93
CA GLY A 113 2.89 6.48 0.05
C GLY A 113 2.96 5.10 -0.59
N SER A 114 2.01 4.77 -1.46
CA SER A 114 1.99 3.50 -2.19
C SER A 114 3.20 3.36 -3.13
N GLY A 115 3.57 4.43 -3.82
CA GLY A 115 4.74 4.49 -4.70
C GLY A 115 6.07 4.20 -3.98
N MET A 116 6.15 4.49 -2.67
CA MET A 116 7.30 4.17 -1.84
C MET A 116 7.20 2.79 -1.19
N ALA A 117 6.03 2.43 -0.65
CA ALA A 117 5.84 1.18 0.08
C ALA A 117 6.02 -0.06 -0.80
N MET A 118 5.42 -0.05 -2.01
CA MET A 118 5.37 -1.25 -2.85
C MET A 118 6.72 -1.75 -3.33
N PRO A 119 7.59 -0.92 -3.94
CA PRO A 119 8.90 -1.39 -4.38
C PRO A 119 9.78 -1.81 -3.20
N SER A 120 9.64 -1.14 -2.04
CA SER A 120 10.40 -1.47 -0.83
C SER A 120 10.01 -2.84 -0.27
N LEU A 121 8.71 -3.14 -0.16
CA LEU A 121 8.24 -4.46 0.30
C LEU A 121 8.63 -5.58 -0.68
N ASN A 122 8.56 -5.33 -1.99
CA ASN A 122 9.00 -6.30 -3.00
C ASN A 122 10.52 -6.57 -2.90
N SER A 123 11.33 -5.54 -2.67
CA SER A 123 12.78 -5.68 -2.45
C SER A 123 13.07 -6.46 -1.17
N LEU A 124 12.37 -6.17 -0.06
CA LEU A 124 12.53 -6.87 1.22
C LEU A 124 12.26 -8.37 1.10
N VAL A 125 11.19 -8.78 0.40
CA VAL A 125 10.92 -10.22 0.17
C VAL A 125 12.08 -10.88 -0.58
N SER A 126 12.61 -10.21 -1.61
CA SER A 126 13.74 -10.72 -2.36
C SER A 126 15.01 -10.83 -1.49
N ARG A 127 15.29 -9.82 -0.66
CA ARG A 127 16.49 -9.80 0.22
C ARG A 127 16.43 -10.83 1.36
N TYR A 128 15.25 -11.05 1.93
CA TYR A 128 15.06 -12.06 2.99
C TYR A 128 15.00 -13.50 2.45
N THR A 129 15.00 -13.67 1.12
CA THR A 129 14.88 -14.99 0.50
C THR A 129 16.20 -15.44 -0.11
N PRO A 130 16.70 -16.65 0.24
CA PRO A 130 17.86 -17.25 -0.43
C PRO A 130 17.65 -17.38 -1.94
N ALA A 131 18.74 -17.30 -2.71
CA ALA A 131 18.70 -17.27 -4.18
C ALA A 131 17.97 -18.48 -4.80
N ASP A 132 18.09 -19.65 -4.20
CA ASP A 132 17.44 -20.91 -4.63
C ASP A 132 15.92 -20.91 -4.46
N ARG A 133 15.34 -19.97 -3.69
CA ARG A 133 13.91 -19.89 -3.36
C ARG A 133 13.24 -18.60 -3.78
N GLN A 134 13.95 -17.66 -4.39
CA GLN A 134 13.41 -16.34 -4.76
C GLN A 134 12.17 -16.43 -5.64
N GLY A 135 12.16 -17.32 -6.65
CA GLY A 135 11.02 -17.50 -7.52
C GLY A 135 9.74 -17.90 -6.77
N LEU A 136 9.87 -18.82 -5.80
CA LEU A 136 8.75 -19.28 -4.98
C LEU A 136 8.24 -18.17 -4.05
N SER A 137 9.14 -17.46 -3.36
CA SER A 137 8.78 -16.38 -2.43
C SER A 137 8.09 -15.21 -3.14
N LEU A 138 8.64 -14.79 -4.28
CA LEU A 138 8.02 -13.74 -5.10
C LEU A 138 6.70 -14.19 -5.73
N GLY A 139 6.57 -15.47 -6.06
CA GLY A 139 5.30 -16.06 -6.52
C GLY A 139 4.21 -15.96 -5.44
N VAL A 140 4.54 -16.34 -4.20
CA VAL A 140 3.61 -16.20 -3.05
C VAL A 140 3.27 -14.74 -2.79
N PHE A 141 4.25 -13.85 -2.78
CA PHE A 141 4.06 -12.40 -2.62
C PHE A 141 3.04 -11.85 -3.65
N ARG A 142 3.23 -12.17 -4.92
CA ARG A 142 2.32 -11.74 -5.99
C ARG A 142 0.91 -12.35 -5.85
N SER A 143 0.82 -13.63 -5.46
CA SER A 143 -0.46 -14.31 -5.23
C SER A 143 -1.24 -13.66 -4.08
N LEU A 144 -0.58 -13.25 -2.99
CA LEU A 144 -1.19 -12.51 -1.91
C LEU A 144 -1.68 -11.14 -2.37
N GLY A 145 -0.94 -10.44 -3.24
CA GLY A 145 -1.39 -9.19 -3.85
C GLY A 145 -2.65 -9.38 -4.70
N SER A 146 -2.73 -10.44 -5.49
CA SER A 146 -3.93 -10.77 -6.27
C SER A 146 -5.12 -11.09 -5.38
N LEU A 147 -4.91 -11.85 -4.30
CA LEU A 147 -5.94 -12.17 -3.31
C LEU A 147 -6.46 -10.91 -2.61
N SER A 148 -5.56 -10.01 -2.19
CA SER A 148 -5.92 -8.72 -1.58
C SER A 148 -6.79 -7.87 -2.50
N ARG A 149 -6.43 -7.81 -3.80
CA ARG A 149 -7.19 -7.06 -4.81
C ARG A 149 -8.55 -7.68 -5.12
N SER A 150 -8.75 -8.94 -4.82
CA SER A 150 -10.06 -9.59 -4.92
C SER A 150 -10.91 -9.35 -3.68
N ILE A 151 -10.32 -9.42 -2.49
CA ILE A 151 -11.01 -9.25 -1.20
C ILE A 151 -11.31 -7.77 -0.91
N GLY A 152 -10.37 -6.88 -1.20
CA GLY A 152 -10.47 -5.45 -0.89
C GLY A 152 -11.74 -4.78 -1.41
N PRO A 153 -12.07 -4.90 -2.71
CA PRO A 153 -13.30 -4.35 -3.27
C PRO A 153 -14.58 -4.87 -2.61
N ILE A 154 -14.59 -6.14 -2.20
CA ILE A 154 -15.74 -6.73 -1.50
C ILE A 154 -15.92 -6.04 -0.15
N ILE A 155 -14.84 -5.93 0.64
CA ILE A 155 -14.87 -5.25 1.93
C ILE A 155 -15.23 -3.77 1.76
N GLY A 156 -14.56 -3.07 0.83
CA GLY A 156 -14.79 -1.66 0.55
C GLY A 156 -16.22 -1.38 0.11
N GLY A 157 -16.75 -2.18 -0.81
CA GLY A 157 -18.11 -2.07 -1.28
C GLY A 157 -19.13 -2.29 -0.16
N LEU A 158 -18.96 -3.35 0.66
CA LEU A 158 -19.84 -3.62 1.80
C LEU A 158 -19.81 -2.49 2.83
N LEU A 159 -18.63 -1.95 3.15
CA LEU A 159 -18.50 -0.82 4.07
C LEU A 159 -19.17 0.43 3.50
N TYR A 160 -18.94 0.71 2.21
CA TYR A 160 -19.48 1.88 1.52
C TYR A 160 -21.03 1.90 1.54
N TRP A 161 -21.64 0.81 1.04
CA TRP A 161 -23.10 0.76 0.89
C TRP A 161 -23.85 0.51 2.18
N LYS A 162 -23.25 -0.18 3.17
CA LYS A 162 -23.93 -0.48 4.42
C LYS A 162 -23.75 0.61 5.48
N PHE A 163 -22.61 1.28 5.51
CA PHE A 163 -22.25 2.22 6.59
C PHE A 163 -21.97 3.64 6.11
N GLY A 164 -21.93 3.88 4.80
CA GLY A 164 -21.75 5.20 4.20
C GLY A 164 -20.41 5.40 3.50
N SER A 165 -20.39 6.41 2.63
CA SER A 165 -19.31 6.66 1.66
C SER A 165 -17.94 6.99 2.29
N THR A 166 -17.89 7.48 3.52
CA THR A 166 -16.64 7.83 4.22
C THR A 166 -16.01 6.67 5.01
N ILE A 167 -16.82 5.65 5.36
CA ILE A 167 -16.39 4.57 6.25
C ILE A 167 -15.24 3.73 5.71
N PRO A 168 -15.17 3.36 4.41
CA PRO A 168 -14.03 2.62 3.88
C PRO A 168 -12.68 3.29 4.13
N TYR A 169 -12.64 4.63 4.12
CA TYR A 169 -11.42 5.42 4.33
C TYR A 169 -10.99 5.40 5.79
N TRP A 170 -11.92 5.56 6.72
CA TRP A 170 -11.65 5.49 8.15
C TRP A 170 -11.23 4.08 8.60
N VAL A 171 -11.94 3.06 8.13
CA VAL A 171 -11.61 1.67 8.40
C VAL A 171 -10.27 1.32 7.77
N GLY A 172 -10.04 1.74 6.52
CA GLY A 172 -8.77 1.53 5.82
C GLY A 172 -7.59 2.20 6.55
N ALA A 173 -7.75 3.46 7.00
CA ALA A 173 -6.73 4.17 7.76
C ALA A 173 -6.41 3.47 9.08
N THR A 174 -7.43 3.08 9.85
CA THR A 174 -7.25 2.35 11.11
C THR A 174 -6.59 1.01 10.88
N PHE A 175 -7.00 0.29 9.83
CA PHE A 175 -6.42 -1.01 9.48
C PHE A 175 -4.96 -0.91 9.04
N LEU A 176 -4.54 0.20 8.40
CA LEU A 176 -3.14 0.44 8.01
C LEU A 176 -2.19 0.60 9.20
N VAL A 177 -2.70 0.87 10.40
CA VAL A 177 -1.88 0.84 11.62
C VAL A 177 -1.28 -0.55 11.86
N VAL A 178 -1.99 -1.63 11.50
CA VAL A 178 -1.51 -3.00 11.66
C VAL A 178 -0.25 -3.26 10.82
N PRO A 179 -0.26 -3.11 9.47
CA PRO A 179 0.96 -3.29 8.68
C PRO A 179 2.06 -2.29 9.04
N PHE A 180 1.73 -1.08 9.51
CA PHE A 180 2.71 -0.12 9.99
C PHE A 180 3.46 -0.65 11.24
N LEU A 181 2.73 -1.08 12.26
CA LEU A 181 3.32 -1.67 13.47
C LEU A 181 4.11 -2.96 13.16
N MET A 182 3.60 -3.77 12.27
CA MET A 182 4.32 -4.95 11.80
C MET A 182 5.62 -4.59 11.09
N ALA A 183 5.65 -3.53 10.30
CA ALA A 183 6.83 -3.09 9.57
C ALA A 183 7.94 -2.57 10.50
N LEU A 184 7.59 -1.96 11.64
CA LEU A 184 8.56 -1.55 12.66
C LEU A 184 9.43 -2.72 13.16
N GLY A 185 8.83 -3.89 13.30
CA GLY A 185 9.53 -5.10 13.78
C GLY A 185 10.12 -5.97 12.67
N LEU A 186 10.29 -5.48 11.43
CA LEU A 186 11.04 -6.20 10.40
C LEU A 186 12.52 -6.29 10.81
N PRO A 187 13.18 -7.44 10.57
CA PRO A 187 14.62 -7.56 10.82
C PRO A 187 15.39 -6.60 9.91
N PRO A 188 16.59 -6.15 10.34
CA PRO A 188 17.48 -5.37 9.48
C PRO A 188 17.90 -6.22 8.27
N THR A 189 18.18 -5.57 7.15
CA THR A 189 18.80 -6.21 6.00
C THR A 189 20.32 -6.24 6.19
N SER A 190 20.99 -7.24 5.64
CA SER A 190 22.45 -7.46 5.81
C SER A 190 23.32 -6.26 5.39
N GLU A 191 22.82 -5.32 4.63
CA GLU A 191 23.51 -4.07 4.28
C GLU A 191 23.35 -2.97 5.34
N GLU A 192 22.36 -3.05 6.22
CA GLU A 192 22.18 -2.11 7.33
C GLU A 192 23.09 -2.42 8.53
N GLU A 193 23.72 -3.61 8.54
CA GLU A 193 24.67 -4.03 9.58
C GLU A 193 26.12 -3.65 9.30
N LEU A 194 26.47 -3.14 8.12
CA LEU A 194 27.81 -2.67 7.80
C LEU A 194 27.97 -1.21 8.27
N PRO A 195 28.81 -0.94 9.30
CA PRO A 195 29.14 0.42 9.69
C PRO A 195 29.84 1.14 8.54
N SER A 196 29.35 2.33 8.22
CA SER A 196 29.94 3.28 7.28
C SER A 196 31.32 3.76 7.70
#